data_ab0229ad7190f53080aa9410ef0ebdb7
#
_entry.id   ab0229ad7190f53080aa9410ef0ebdb7
#
_cell.length_a   1.000
_cell.length_b   1.000
_cell.length_c   1.000
_cell.angle_alpha   90.00
_cell.angle_beta   90.00
_cell.angle_gamma   90.00
#
_symmetry.space_group_name_H-M   'P 1'
#
loop_
_entity.id
_entity.type
_entity.pdbx_description
1 polymer ?
#
loop_
_entity_poly.entity_id
_entity_poly.type
_entity_poly.pdbx_seq_one_letter_code
_entity_poly.pdbx_strand_id
1 'polypeptide(L)'
;MFSGGIAFLFTALATSKDQEDGLLWELIIAIFIGGVVLVVQFIMEFDEQVRAMDARQVEHHGHLDALVQRKFSQVNEATELFSLVEASALRSELILQFVRYAAEIRRTSSPIIHKFAEGEINRMSGFLKGLRDGDTVSYPGEDQDWLLTLTQNVQHTLDATSLSTVDAGATGFDGGFWRTDPGQRYLDLQKECVDRGIRIRRVFIIDRTELAEDPHFLEMYRLQKEAGIQVKMLEPAAAVVAGIRRSAMLDFIVFDGEISYEMTPASRLSEDEQPTIVHTRLVLQEEQIRERIRNFNVLWAAAREIDSRSERDGTAPGHRA
;
A
#
# COMPACT_ATOMS: atom_id res chain seq x y z
N MET A 1 -37.00 -35.07 18.76
CA MET A 1 -37.74 -34.15 17.83
C MET A 1 -36.86 -33.07 17.20
N PHE A 2 -35.55 -33.20 17.18
CA PHE A 2 -34.61 -32.15 16.68
C PHE A 2 -34.03 -32.46 15.27
N SER A 3 -34.24 -33.67 14.70
CA SER A 3 -33.65 -34.00 13.40
C SER A 3 -34.38 -33.37 12.19
N GLY A 4 -35.66 -33.01 12.33
CA GLY A 4 -36.45 -32.44 11.24
C GLY A 4 -36.15 -30.99 10.92
N GLY A 5 -35.71 -30.18 11.91
CA GLY A 5 -35.39 -28.76 11.73
C GLY A 5 -34.10 -28.52 10.96
N ILE A 6 -33.10 -29.38 11.17
CA ILE A 6 -31.80 -29.30 10.50
C ILE A 6 -31.91 -29.69 9.02
N ALA A 7 -32.71 -30.72 8.71
CA ALA A 7 -32.95 -31.14 7.33
C ALA A 7 -33.69 -30.05 6.52
N PHE A 8 -34.65 -29.36 7.14
CA PHE A 8 -35.40 -28.29 6.49
C PHE A 8 -34.54 -27.05 6.18
N LEU A 9 -33.63 -26.69 7.07
CA LEU A 9 -32.66 -25.64 6.86
C LEU A 9 -31.69 -25.98 5.71
N PHE A 10 -31.22 -27.22 5.63
CA PHE A 10 -30.35 -27.68 4.54
C PHE A 10 -31.05 -27.64 3.17
N THR A 11 -32.33 -28.00 3.12
CA THR A 11 -33.09 -28.02 1.86
C THR A 11 -33.45 -26.61 1.39
N ALA A 12 -33.75 -25.67 2.28
CA ALA A 12 -34.06 -24.30 1.95
C ALA A 12 -32.81 -23.50 1.44
N LEU A 13 -31.62 -23.90 1.86
CA LEU A 13 -30.36 -23.23 1.45
C LEU A 13 -29.80 -23.79 0.14
N ALA A 14 -30.17 -25.00 -0.27
CA ALA A 14 -29.68 -25.60 -1.53
C ALA A 14 -30.36 -25.04 -2.80
N THR A 15 -31.31 -24.09 -2.68
CA THR A 15 -32.13 -23.65 -3.81
C THR A 15 -31.86 -22.21 -4.29
N SER A 16 -30.89 -21.50 -3.71
CA SER A 16 -30.51 -20.16 -4.23
C SER A 16 -29.28 -20.23 -5.13
N LYS A 17 -29.54 -20.05 -6.41
CA LYS A 17 -28.64 -20.19 -7.53
C LYS A 17 -28.21 -18.79 -8.00
N ASP A 18 -27.14 -18.24 -7.37
CA ASP A 18 -26.33 -17.19 -7.98
C ASP A 18 -24.88 -17.35 -7.48
N GLN A 19 -23.95 -17.47 -8.43
CA GLN A 19 -22.68 -18.19 -8.27
C GLN A 19 -21.55 -17.41 -7.58
N GLU A 20 -21.71 -16.12 -7.30
CA GLU A 20 -20.68 -15.32 -6.59
C GLU A 20 -21.03 -15.05 -5.12
N ASP A 21 -22.30 -15.01 -4.79
CA ASP A 21 -22.75 -14.93 -3.38
C ASP A 21 -22.70 -16.27 -2.65
N GLY A 22 -22.59 -17.38 -3.41
CA GLY A 22 -22.63 -18.75 -2.87
C GLY A 22 -21.48 -19.06 -1.91
N LEU A 23 -20.25 -18.63 -2.21
CA LEU A 23 -19.08 -18.90 -1.38
C LEU A 23 -19.09 -18.13 -0.05
N LEU A 24 -19.60 -16.90 -0.06
CA LEU A 24 -19.80 -16.13 1.17
C LEU A 24 -20.87 -16.76 2.05
N TRP A 25 -21.98 -17.22 1.46
CA TRP A 25 -23.03 -17.93 2.16
C TRP A 25 -22.56 -19.27 2.71
N GLU A 26 -21.80 -20.05 1.93
CA GLU A 26 -21.22 -21.31 2.41
C GLU A 26 -20.25 -21.11 3.59
N LEU A 27 -19.45 -20.04 3.55
CA LEU A 27 -18.55 -19.68 4.63
C LEU A 27 -19.31 -19.22 5.88
N ILE A 28 -20.31 -18.36 5.71
CA ILE A 28 -21.19 -17.91 6.81
C ILE A 28 -21.92 -19.09 7.42
N ILE A 29 -22.42 -20.00 6.60
CA ILE A 29 -23.09 -21.23 7.05
C ILE A 29 -22.09 -22.15 7.76
N ALA A 30 -20.89 -22.32 7.24
CA ALA A 30 -19.87 -23.16 7.86
C ALA A 30 -19.46 -22.60 9.25
N ILE A 31 -19.32 -21.30 9.38
CA ILE A 31 -19.03 -20.63 10.66
C ILE A 31 -20.24 -20.72 11.59
N PHE A 32 -21.45 -20.53 11.08
CA PHE A 32 -22.68 -20.67 11.86
C PHE A 32 -22.89 -22.13 12.33
N ILE A 33 -22.69 -23.09 11.44
CA ILE A 33 -22.76 -24.53 11.78
C ILE A 33 -21.65 -24.88 12.76
N GLY A 34 -20.40 -24.39 12.56
CA GLY A 34 -19.31 -24.56 13.51
C GLY A 34 -19.63 -23.96 14.87
N GLY A 35 -20.21 -22.76 14.91
CA GLY A 35 -20.68 -22.13 16.13
C GLY A 35 -21.82 -22.91 16.79
N VAL A 36 -22.81 -23.35 16.02
CA VAL A 36 -23.93 -24.21 16.53
C VAL A 36 -23.42 -25.55 17.04
N VAL A 37 -22.49 -26.20 16.32
CA VAL A 37 -21.88 -27.48 16.78
C VAL A 37 -21.09 -27.24 18.07
N LEU A 38 -20.34 -26.14 18.18
CA LEU A 38 -19.60 -25.78 19.40
C LEU A 38 -20.54 -25.52 20.58
N VAL A 39 -21.65 -24.82 20.33
CA VAL A 39 -22.70 -24.60 21.34
C VAL A 39 -23.40 -25.93 21.73
N VAL A 40 -23.71 -26.78 20.77
CA VAL A 40 -24.32 -28.10 21.04
C VAL A 40 -23.34 -29.03 21.79
N GLN A 41 -22.07 -29.08 21.40
CA GLN A 41 -21.05 -29.82 22.15
C GLN A 41 -20.88 -29.25 23.57
N PHE A 42 -20.86 -27.91 23.71
CA PHE A 42 -20.82 -27.30 25.03
C PHE A 42 -22.01 -27.65 25.91
N ILE A 43 -23.24 -27.65 25.34
CA ILE A 43 -24.46 -28.03 26.07
C ILE A 43 -24.43 -29.55 26.43
N MET A 44 -23.92 -30.38 25.56
CA MET A 44 -23.81 -31.84 25.84
C MET A 44 -22.74 -32.12 26.91
N GLU A 45 -21.55 -31.47 26.81
CA GLU A 45 -20.52 -31.56 27.87
C GLU A 45 -21.03 -31.03 29.21
N PHE A 46 -21.80 -29.94 29.17
CA PHE A 46 -22.40 -29.34 30.35
C PHE A 46 -23.45 -30.26 30.99
N ASP A 47 -24.33 -30.92 30.19
CA ASP A 47 -25.34 -31.86 30.66
C ASP A 47 -24.70 -33.14 31.28
N GLU A 48 -23.61 -33.61 30.69
CA GLU A 48 -22.84 -34.74 31.19
C GLU A 48 -22.10 -34.40 32.51
N GLN A 49 -21.53 -33.21 32.61
CA GLN A 49 -20.90 -32.70 33.84
C GLN A 49 -21.91 -32.44 34.95
N VAL A 50 -23.09 -31.89 34.63
CA VAL A 50 -24.16 -31.66 35.61
C VAL A 50 -24.65 -32.99 36.20
N ARG A 51 -24.77 -34.02 35.40
CA ARG A 51 -25.17 -35.37 35.89
C ARG A 51 -24.10 -36.04 36.77
N ALA A 52 -22.82 -35.74 36.54
CA ALA A 52 -21.73 -36.22 37.38
C ALA A 52 -21.58 -35.42 38.69
N MET A 53 -22.19 -34.25 38.78
CA MET A 53 -22.02 -33.31 39.90
C MET A 53 -23.03 -33.47 41.08
N ASP A 54 -24.11 -34.21 40.90
CA ASP A 54 -25.05 -34.47 42.01
C ASP A 54 -24.41 -35.16 43.21
N ALA A 55 -23.15 -35.59 43.08
CA ALA A 55 -22.40 -36.27 44.14
C ALA A 55 -21.36 -35.41 44.90
N ARG A 56 -21.04 -34.17 44.43
CA ARG A 56 -19.94 -33.34 45.04
C ARG A 56 -20.24 -31.84 45.04
N GLN A 57 -21.25 -31.42 45.73
CA GLN A 57 -21.98 -30.17 45.53
C GLN A 57 -21.40 -28.89 46.13
N VAL A 58 -20.30 -28.84 46.83
CA VAL A 58 -19.89 -27.60 47.57
C VAL A 58 -18.59 -26.95 47.06
N GLU A 59 -17.65 -27.70 46.52
CA GLU A 59 -16.33 -27.15 46.18
C GLU A 59 -16.17 -26.70 44.71
N HIS A 60 -17.16 -27.01 43.86
CA HIS A 60 -17.07 -26.84 42.41
C HIS A 60 -17.78 -25.59 41.84
N HIS A 61 -18.60 -24.84 42.60
CA HIS A 61 -19.34 -23.69 42.09
C HIS A 61 -18.39 -22.56 41.56
N GLY A 62 -17.33 -22.26 42.28
CA GLY A 62 -16.37 -21.22 41.86
C GLY A 62 -15.57 -21.57 40.60
N HIS A 63 -15.32 -22.87 40.39
CA HIS A 63 -14.59 -23.34 39.20
C HIS A 63 -15.46 -23.35 37.93
N LEU A 64 -16.74 -23.69 38.11
CA LEU A 64 -17.74 -23.68 37.02
C LEU A 64 -18.05 -22.26 36.54
N ASP A 65 -18.27 -21.32 37.49
CA ASP A 65 -18.49 -19.93 37.10
C ASP A 65 -17.29 -19.35 36.34
N ALA A 66 -16.08 -19.65 36.78
CA ALA A 66 -14.88 -19.21 36.07
C ALA A 66 -14.75 -19.85 34.67
N LEU A 67 -15.15 -21.12 34.52
CA LEU A 67 -15.09 -21.84 33.24
C LEU A 67 -16.19 -21.38 32.28
N VAL A 68 -17.40 -21.16 32.80
CA VAL A 68 -18.54 -20.59 32.08
C VAL A 68 -18.19 -19.17 31.62
N GLN A 69 -17.74 -18.32 32.52
CA GLN A 69 -17.29 -16.95 32.20
C GLN A 69 -16.22 -16.95 31.12
N ARG A 70 -15.21 -17.84 31.22
CA ARG A 70 -14.14 -17.97 30.21
C ARG A 70 -14.67 -18.42 28.85
N LYS A 71 -15.62 -19.36 28.83
CA LYS A 71 -16.22 -19.84 27.58
C LYS A 71 -17.14 -18.79 26.96
N PHE A 72 -17.92 -18.07 27.76
CA PHE A 72 -18.71 -16.94 27.26
C PHE A 72 -17.83 -15.79 26.74
N SER A 73 -16.71 -15.50 27.43
CA SER A 73 -15.75 -14.52 26.93
C SER A 73 -15.18 -14.91 25.57
N GLN A 74 -14.79 -16.18 25.39
CA GLN A 74 -14.27 -16.69 24.10
C GLN A 74 -15.32 -16.60 22.97
N VAL A 75 -16.59 -16.90 23.26
CA VAL A 75 -17.67 -16.76 22.27
C VAL A 75 -17.93 -15.31 21.93
N ASN A 76 -17.89 -14.42 22.93
CA ASN A 76 -18.05 -12.97 22.71
C ASN A 76 -16.91 -12.41 21.85
N GLU A 77 -15.65 -12.75 22.15
CA GLU A 77 -14.48 -12.33 21.39
C GLU A 77 -14.56 -12.81 19.91
N ALA A 78 -14.99 -14.07 19.70
CA ALA A 78 -15.17 -14.60 18.35
C ALA A 78 -16.30 -13.89 17.59
N THR A 79 -17.41 -13.57 18.28
CA THR A 79 -18.53 -12.84 17.69
C THR A 79 -18.16 -11.39 17.38
N GLU A 80 -17.39 -10.74 18.26
CA GLU A 80 -16.87 -9.39 18.03
C GLU A 80 -15.95 -9.37 16.81
N LEU A 81 -15.00 -10.32 16.73
CA LEU A 81 -14.11 -10.43 15.56
C LEU A 81 -14.92 -10.62 14.27
N PHE A 82 -15.92 -11.47 14.27
CA PHE A 82 -16.79 -11.69 13.11
C PHE A 82 -17.52 -10.39 12.71
N SER A 83 -18.10 -9.69 13.68
CA SER A 83 -18.78 -8.41 13.42
C SER A 83 -17.85 -7.35 12.87
N LEU A 84 -16.59 -7.29 13.34
CA LEU A 84 -15.58 -6.37 12.82
C LEU A 84 -15.20 -6.70 11.36
N VAL A 85 -15.08 -8.00 11.03
CA VAL A 85 -14.80 -8.44 9.65
C VAL A 85 -15.97 -8.07 8.73
N GLU A 86 -17.21 -8.31 9.17
CA GLU A 86 -18.42 -8.01 8.39
C GLU A 86 -18.62 -6.50 8.18
N ALA A 87 -18.31 -5.69 9.19
CA ALA A 87 -18.40 -4.23 9.14
C ALA A 87 -17.24 -3.57 8.38
N SER A 88 -16.23 -4.32 8.00
CA SER A 88 -15.04 -3.78 7.33
C SER A 88 -15.37 -3.29 5.91
N ALA A 89 -14.83 -2.13 5.54
CA ALA A 89 -14.83 -1.63 4.16
C ALA A 89 -13.88 -2.41 3.22
N LEU A 90 -12.95 -3.18 3.81
CA LEU A 90 -12.05 -4.06 3.05
C LEU A 90 -12.76 -5.36 2.70
N ARG A 91 -12.31 -6.00 1.61
CA ARG A 91 -12.85 -7.29 1.20
C ARG A 91 -12.63 -8.34 2.30
N SER A 92 -13.73 -8.90 2.77
CA SER A 92 -13.73 -9.88 3.88
C SER A 92 -12.86 -11.10 3.59
N GLU A 93 -12.76 -11.51 2.32
CA GLU A 93 -11.92 -12.64 1.89
C GLU A 93 -10.43 -12.40 2.19
N LEU A 94 -9.94 -11.18 2.00
CA LEU A 94 -8.53 -10.84 2.28
C LEU A 94 -8.23 -10.91 3.78
N ILE A 95 -9.15 -10.43 4.60
CA ILE A 95 -9.02 -10.49 6.07
C ILE A 95 -9.03 -11.94 6.54
N LEU A 96 -9.97 -12.74 6.03
CA LEU A 96 -10.08 -14.16 6.37
C LEU A 96 -8.87 -14.96 5.90
N GLN A 97 -8.34 -14.68 4.70
CA GLN A 97 -7.13 -15.28 4.19
C GLN A 97 -5.92 -14.97 5.09
N PHE A 98 -5.77 -13.71 5.50
CA PHE A 98 -4.71 -13.30 6.43
C PHE A 98 -4.81 -14.06 7.76
N VAL A 99 -6.00 -14.10 8.38
CA VAL A 99 -6.23 -14.83 9.64
C VAL A 99 -5.94 -16.32 9.48
N ARG A 100 -6.36 -16.93 8.36
CA ARG A 100 -6.11 -18.34 8.07
C ARG A 100 -4.60 -18.62 8.01
N TYR A 101 -3.84 -17.88 7.23
CA TYR A 101 -2.41 -18.09 7.11
C TYR A 101 -1.66 -17.84 8.43
N ALA A 102 -2.07 -16.82 9.19
CA ALA A 102 -1.53 -16.59 10.52
C ALA A 102 -1.79 -17.76 11.47
N ALA A 103 -2.99 -18.35 11.44
CA ALA A 103 -3.39 -19.49 12.26
C ALA A 103 -2.70 -20.82 11.84
N GLU A 104 -2.34 -20.96 10.57
CA GLU A 104 -1.67 -22.13 10.02
C GLU A 104 -0.17 -22.20 10.34
N ILE A 105 0.42 -21.13 10.88
CA ILE A 105 1.81 -21.17 11.36
C ILE A 105 1.91 -22.22 12.46
N ARG A 106 2.66 -23.30 12.18
CA ARG A 106 2.72 -24.47 13.06
C ARG A 106 3.31 -24.10 14.43
N ARG A 107 2.67 -24.55 15.50
CA ARG A 107 3.19 -24.38 16.89
C ARG A 107 4.56 -25.01 17.11
N THR A 108 4.93 -25.99 16.27
CA THR A 108 6.24 -26.66 16.28
C THR A 108 7.30 -25.92 15.47
N SER A 109 6.96 -24.78 14.86
CA SER A 109 7.92 -23.94 14.14
C SER A 109 8.93 -23.33 15.08
N SER A 110 10.12 -23.02 14.56
CA SER A 110 11.17 -22.39 15.35
C SER A 110 10.70 -21.08 16.01
N PRO A 111 11.12 -20.76 17.25
CA PRO A 111 10.75 -19.52 17.93
C PRO A 111 11.05 -18.25 17.13
N ILE A 112 12.07 -18.27 16.27
CA ILE A 112 12.39 -17.14 15.41
C ILE A 112 11.29 -16.88 14.38
N ILE A 113 10.67 -17.95 13.82
CA ILE A 113 9.57 -17.82 12.85
C ILE A 113 8.36 -17.17 13.52
N HIS A 114 8.02 -17.60 14.74
CA HIS A 114 6.92 -17.01 15.51
C HIS A 114 7.15 -15.52 15.78
N LYS A 115 8.33 -15.19 16.34
CA LYS A 115 8.69 -13.79 16.63
C LYS A 115 8.72 -12.92 15.38
N PHE A 116 9.21 -13.45 14.27
CA PHE A 116 9.21 -12.74 13.00
C PHE A 116 7.78 -12.48 12.50
N ALA A 117 6.91 -13.52 12.51
CA ALA A 117 5.51 -13.38 12.13
C ALA A 117 4.76 -12.38 13.02
N GLU A 118 4.95 -12.43 14.34
CA GLU A 118 4.39 -11.45 15.28
C GLU A 118 4.86 -10.03 14.97
N GLY A 119 6.15 -9.86 14.65
CA GLY A 119 6.72 -8.58 14.24
C GLY A 119 6.06 -8.02 12.97
N GLU A 120 5.84 -8.87 11.96
CA GLU A 120 5.18 -8.47 10.70
C GLU A 120 3.69 -8.13 10.91
N ILE A 121 2.99 -8.90 11.74
CA ILE A 121 1.60 -8.60 12.12
C ILE A 121 1.51 -7.24 12.82
N ASN A 122 2.42 -6.97 13.76
CA ASN A 122 2.47 -5.68 14.46
C ASN A 122 2.76 -4.51 13.50
N ARG A 123 3.70 -4.71 12.57
CA ARG A 123 4.03 -3.71 11.53
C ARG A 123 2.82 -3.40 10.66
N MET A 124 2.13 -4.44 10.15
CA MET A 124 0.92 -4.30 9.34
C MET A 124 -0.21 -3.63 10.12
N SER A 125 -0.40 -3.99 11.39
CA SER A 125 -1.41 -3.37 12.26
C SER A 125 -1.14 -1.89 12.47
N GLY A 126 0.13 -1.51 12.66
CA GLY A 126 0.56 -0.11 12.75
C GLY A 126 0.30 0.67 11.46
N PHE A 127 0.58 0.06 10.29
CA PHE A 127 0.30 0.62 8.98
C PHE A 127 -1.20 0.88 8.78
N LEU A 128 -2.04 -0.13 9.01
CA LEU A 128 -3.50 -0.02 8.87
C LEU A 128 -4.08 1.01 9.84
N LYS A 129 -3.53 1.10 11.06
CA LYS A 129 -3.92 2.15 12.02
C LYS A 129 -3.63 3.54 11.46
N GLY A 130 -2.43 3.77 10.90
CA GLY A 130 -2.08 5.03 10.28
C GLY A 130 -3.01 5.41 9.14
N LEU A 131 -3.35 4.45 8.26
CA LEU A 131 -4.33 4.67 7.18
C LEU A 131 -5.71 5.05 7.73
N ARG A 132 -6.19 4.35 8.76
CA ARG A 132 -7.48 4.64 9.41
C ARG A 132 -7.53 6.03 10.01
N ASP A 133 -6.47 6.43 10.68
CA ASP A 133 -6.40 7.69 11.43
C ASP A 133 -6.08 8.88 10.50
N GLY A 134 -5.77 8.64 9.21
CA GLY A 134 -5.34 9.67 8.27
C GLY A 134 -3.98 10.27 8.63
N ASP A 135 -3.15 9.51 9.34
CA ASP A 135 -1.84 9.94 9.80
C ASP A 135 -0.75 9.67 8.75
N THR A 136 0.41 10.29 8.97
CA THR A 136 1.59 9.95 8.19
C THR A 136 2.12 8.59 8.59
N VAL A 137 2.26 7.68 7.62
CA VAL A 137 2.92 6.39 7.80
C VAL A 137 4.33 6.45 7.24
N SER A 138 5.31 5.96 8.01
CA SER A 138 6.72 5.97 7.62
C SER A 138 7.29 4.56 7.52
N TYR A 139 8.14 4.34 6.51
CA TYR A 139 8.90 3.12 6.31
C TYR A 139 10.39 3.45 6.26
N PRO A 140 11.25 2.78 7.05
CA PRO A 140 12.68 2.96 6.96
C PRO A 140 13.22 2.34 5.67
N GLY A 141 13.82 3.16 4.82
CA GLY A 141 14.27 2.78 3.48
C GLY A 141 13.27 3.12 2.39
N GLU A 142 13.47 2.54 1.21
CA GLU A 142 12.58 2.65 0.05
C GLU A 142 11.55 1.52 0.06
N ASP A 143 10.27 1.86 -0.04
CA ASP A 143 9.19 0.89 -0.25
C ASP A 143 8.65 1.01 -1.69
N GLN A 144 9.24 0.23 -2.58
CA GLN A 144 8.87 0.20 -4.00
C GLN A 144 7.48 -0.41 -4.22
N ASP A 145 7.05 -1.32 -3.34
CA ASP A 145 5.73 -1.95 -3.43
C ASP A 145 4.61 -0.93 -3.19
N TRP A 146 4.81 0.02 -2.28
CA TRP A 146 3.87 1.13 -2.09
C TRP A 146 3.77 1.99 -3.34
N LEU A 147 4.90 2.35 -3.95
CA LEU A 147 4.93 3.14 -5.18
C LEU A 147 4.16 2.46 -6.31
N LEU A 148 4.47 1.18 -6.56
CA LEU A 148 3.83 0.41 -7.63
C LEU A 148 2.34 0.19 -7.36
N THR A 149 1.96 -0.14 -6.11
CA THR A 149 0.57 -0.35 -5.72
C THR A 149 -0.27 0.93 -5.84
N LEU A 150 0.26 2.07 -5.39
CA LEU A 150 -0.43 3.37 -5.53
C LEU A 150 -0.60 3.74 -7.00
N THR A 151 0.45 3.54 -7.82
CA THR A 151 0.37 3.82 -9.26
C THR A 151 -0.64 2.94 -9.97
N GLN A 152 -0.70 1.65 -9.63
CA GLN A 152 -1.66 0.73 -10.21
C GLN A 152 -3.12 1.12 -9.90
N ASN A 153 -3.35 1.69 -8.71
CA ASN A 153 -4.70 1.99 -8.20
C ASN A 153 -5.13 3.45 -8.35
N VAL A 154 -4.29 4.34 -8.86
CA VAL A 154 -4.67 5.74 -9.14
C VAL A 154 -5.82 5.81 -10.13
N GLN A 155 -6.77 6.74 -9.91
CA GLN A 155 -8.00 6.84 -10.69
C GLN A 155 -8.09 8.10 -11.55
N HIS A 156 -7.48 9.21 -11.12
CA HIS A 156 -7.68 10.52 -11.76
C HIS A 156 -6.39 11.22 -12.12
N THR A 157 -5.48 11.38 -11.16
CA THR A 157 -4.29 12.23 -11.35
C THR A 157 -3.08 11.69 -10.59
N LEU A 158 -1.91 11.84 -11.22
CA LEU A 158 -0.62 11.61 -10.59
C LEU A 158 0.27 12.82 -10.88
N ASP A 159 0.63 13.56 -9.83
CA ASP A 159 1.51 14.70 -9.91
C ASP A 159 2.82 14.40 -9.17
N ALA A 160 3.94 14.35 -9.91
CA ALA A 160 5.22 13.89 -9.39
C ALA A 160 6.31 14.94 -9.54
N THR A 161 7.17 15.08 -8.54
CA THR A 161 8.49 15.67 -8.65
C THR A 161 9.54 14.57 -8.70
N SER A 162 10.63 14.81 -9.41
CA SER A 162 11.82 13.93 -9.43
C SER A 162 13.05 14.80 -9.26
N LEU A 163 13.79 14.55 -8.20
CA LEU A 163 15.04 15.25 -7.94
C LEU A 163 16.20 14.54 -8.63
N SER A 164 16.98 15.26 -9.46
CA SER A 164 18.17 14.68 -10.08
C SER A 164 19.19 14.20 -9.06
N THR A 165 19.21 14.81 -7.87
CA THR A 165 20.06 14.37 -6.75
C THR A 165 19.70 12.97 -6.23
N VAL A 166 18.50 12.49 -6.52
CA VAL A 166 18.04 11.13 -6.19
C VAL A 166 18.27 10.18 -7.35
N ASP A 167 18.06 10.69 -8.58
CA ASP A 167 18.08 9.87 -9.80
C ASP A 167 19.45 9.83 -10.50
N ALA A 168 20.36 10.79 -10.22
CA ALA A 168 21.66 10.85 -10.86
C ALA A 168 22.74 10.11 -10.05
N GLY A 169 23.55 9.31 -10.74
CA GLY A 169 24.79 8.76 -10.18
C GLY A 169 25.87 9.81 -9.94
N ALA A 170 27.01 9.38 -9.41
CA ALA A 170 28.12 10.23 -8.98
C ALA A 170 28.73 11.09 -10.11
N THR A 171 28.79 10.58 -11.33
CA THR A 171 29.50 11.16 -12.47
C THR A 171 28.60 11.74 -13.55
N GLY A 172 27.30 11.67 -13.40
CA GLY A 172 26.31 12.13 -14.38
C GLY A 172 24.95 11.50 -14.13
N PHE A 173 23.99 11.78 -15.00
CA PHE A 173 22.70 11.09 -15.00
C PHE A 173 22.86 9.73 -15.70
N ASP A 174 23.10 8.67 -14.96
CA ASP A 174 23.20 7.32 -15.50
C ASP A 174 21.83 6.62 -15.67
N GLY A 175 20.74 7.36 -15.40
CA GLY A 175 19.37 6.89 -15.44
C GLY A 175 18.85 6.39 -14.09
N GLY A 176 19.72 6.22 -13.08
CA GLY A 176 19.35 5.93 -11.70
C GLY A 176 18.22 4.93 -11.54
N PHE A 177 17.21 5.30 -10.75
CA PHE A 177 16.00 4.49 -10.55
C PHE A 177 15.34 4.03 -11.86
N TRP A 178 15.29 4.88 -12.89
CA TRP A 178 14.59 4.60 -14.15
C TRP A 178 15.18 3.42 -14.97
N ARG A 179 16.43 3.03 -14.71
CA ARG A 179 17.08 1.88 -15.33
C ARG A 179 16.97 0.59 -14.54
N THR A 180 16.43 0.67 -13.33
CA THR A 180 16.16 -0.51 -12.48
C THR A 180 14.89 -1.22 -12.93
N ASP A 181 14.74 -2.51 -12.60
CA ASP A 181 13.51 -3.26 -12.87
C ASP A 181 12.27 -2.59 -12.23
N PRO A 182 12.30 -2.10 -10.96
CA PRO A 182 11.20 -1.35 -10.40
C PRO A 182 10.88 -0.05 -11.15
N GLY A 183 11.90 0.68 -11.60
CA GLY A 183 11.72 1.91 -12.37
C GLY A 183 11.06 1.68 -13.72
N GLN A 184 11.43 0.59 -14.41
CA GLN A 184 10.81 0.19 -15.67
C GLN A 184 9.34 -0.22 -15.44
N ARG A 185 9.07 -1.04 -14.43
CA ARG A 185 7.69 -1.41 -14.05
C ARG A 185 6.84 -0.19 -13.69
N TYR A 186 7.43 0.78 -13.01
CA TYR A 186 6.76 2.02 -12.66
C TYR A 186 6.40 2.84 -13.92
N LEU A 187 7.29 2.90 -14.91
CA LEU A 187 7.00 3.54 -16.20
C LEU A 187 5.90 2.83 -16.99
N ASP A 188 5.94 1.49 -17.02
CA ASP A 188 4.90 0.69 -17.67
C ASP A 188 3.52 0.91 -17.03
N LEU A 189 3.44 0.91 -15.70
CA LEU A 189 2.19 1.20 -14.98
C LEU A 189 1.69 2.62 -15.27
N GLN A 190 2.58 3.61 -15.38
CA GLN A 190 2.18 4.97 -15.75
C GLN A 190 1.63 5.04 -17.16
N LYS A 191 2.22 4.29 -18.11
CA LYS A 191 1.69 4.18 -19.46
C LYS A 191 0.28 3.58 -19.46
N GLU A 192 0.07 2.48 -18.72
CA GLU A 192 -1.27 1.91 -18.54
C GLU A 192 -2.26 2.91 -17.92
N CYS A 193 -1.80 3.75 -16.97
CA CYS A 193 -2.61 4.82 -16.39
C CYS A 193 -3.01 5.86 -17.46
N VAL A 194 -2.08 6.30 -18.29
CA VAL A 194 -2.36 7.23 -19.39
C VAL A 194 -3.36 6.63 -20.37
N ASP A 195 -3.20 5.36 -20.73
CA ASP A 195 -4.13 4.63 -21.61
C ASP A 195 -5.54 4.54 -21.02
N ARG A 196 -5.67 4.53 -19.70
CA ARG A 196 -6.96 4.63 -18.97
C ARG A 196 -7.51 6.06 -18.87
N GLY A 197 -6.78 7.07 -19.38
CA GLY A 197 -7.18 8.47 -19.34
C GLY A 197 -6.77 9.23 -18.07
N ILE A 198 -5.89 8.64 -17.23
CA ILE A 198 -5.38 9.27 -16.02
C ILE A 198 -4.35 10.33 -16.42
N ARG A 199 -4.48 11.52 -15.86
CA ARG A 199 -3.53 12.61 -16.13
C ARG A 199 -2.29 12.44 -15.25
N ILE A 200 -1.13 12.33 -15.89
CA ILE A 200 0.17 12.27 -15.21
C ILE A 200 0.99 13.49 -15.58
N ARG A 201 1.47 14.21 -14.55
CA ARG A 201 2.40 15.34 -14.70
C ARG A 201 3.66 15.09 -13.90
N ARG A 202 4.82 15.41 -14.47
CA ARG A 202 6.11 15.28 -13.80
C ARG A 202 6.97 16.51 -13.98
N VAL A 203 7.58 16.97 -12.89
CA VAL A 203 8.61 17.99 -12.89
C VAL A 203 9.95 17.35 -12.50
N PHE A 204 10.88 17.30 -13.44
CA PHE A 204 12.27 17.00 -13.11
C PHE A 204 12.95 18.26 -12.58
N ILE A 205 13.42 18.19 -11.34
CA ILE A 205 14.15 19.28 -10.69
C ILE A 205 15.63 18.91 -10.77
N ILE A 206 16.36 19.62 -11.65
CA ILE A 206 17.80 19.40 -11.82
C ILE A 206 18.57 20.32 -10.87
N ASP A 207 19.67 19.82 -10.34
CA ASP A 207 20.57 20.56 -9.44
C ASP A 207 21.73 21.24 -10.19
N ARG A 208 22.02 20.78 -11.41
CA ARG A 208 23.09 21.27 -12.29
C ARG A 208 22.53 21.49 -13.69
N THR A 209 22.88 22.61 -14.28
CA THR A 209 22.37 23.00 -15.60
C THR A 209 22.85 22.05 -16.71
N GLU A 210 24.04 21.45 -16.54
CA GLU A 210 24.63 20.51 -17.48
C GLU A 210 23.78 19.24 -17.69
N LEU A 211 22.96 18.87 -16.68
CA LEU A 211 22.04 17.73 -16.80
C LEU A 211 20.95 17.97 -17.85
N ALA A 212 20.64 19.22 -18.17
CA ALA A 212 19.67 19.56 -19.22
C ALA A 212 20.12 19.09 -20.61
N GLU A 213 21.42 18.87 -20.81
CA GLU A 213 22.03 18.43 -22.07
C GLU A 213 22.54 16.99 -21.99
N ASP A 214 22.39 16.33 -20.83
CA ASP A 214 22.85 14.95 -20.65
C ASP A 214 22.02 13.98 -21.52
N PRO A 215 22.66 13.15 -22.36
CA PRO A 215 21.96 12.26 -23.28
C PRO A 215 21.04 11.24 -22.58
N HIS A 216 21.44 10.73 -21.41
CA HIS A 216 20.64 9.76 -20.66
C HIS A 216 19.42 10.41 -20.02
N PHE A 217 19.59 11.66 -19.53
CA PHE A 217 18.48 12.46 -19.03
C PHE A 217 17.47 12.78 -20.14
N LEU A 218 17.96 13.20 -21.29
CA LEU A 218 17.11 13.52 -22.45
C LEU A 218 16.36 12.27 -22.96
N GLU A 219 17.02 11.13 -23.00
CA GLU A 219 16.39 9.86 -23.38
C GLU A 219 15.27 9.47 -22.40
N MET A 220 15.50 9.53 -21.08
CA MET A 220 14.50 9.25 -20.07
C MET A 220 13.33 10.24 -20.15
N TYR A 221 13.61 11.54 -20.35
CA TYR A 221 12.61 12.59 -20.55
C TYR A 221 11.74 12.26 -21.79
N ARG A 222 12.38 11.86 -22.92
CA ARG A 222 11.70 11.46 -24.15
C ARG A 222 10.81 10.25 -23.95
N LEU A 223 11.31 9.19 -23.32
CA LEU A 223 10.55 7.97 -23.05
C LEU A 223 9.27 8.25 -22.24
N GLN A 224 9.35 9.14 -21.27
CA GLN A 224 8.17 9.53 -20.50
C GLN A 224 7.16 10.35 -21.31
N LYS A 225 7.63 11.25 -22.17
CA LYS A 225 6.74 11.98 -23.10
C LYS A 225 6.08 11.02 -24.08
N GLU A 226 6.78 10.03 -24.59
CA GLU A 226 6.24 9.01 -25.48
C GLU A 226 5.21 8.11 -24.80
N ALA A 227 5.37 7.87 -23.50
CA ALA A 227 4.37 7.21 -22.66
C ALA A 227 3.13 8.07 -22.39
N GLY A 228 3.08 9.31 -22.91
CA GLY A 228 1.95 10.24 -22.73
C GLY A 228 1.97 11.03 -21.43
N ILE A 229 3.08 10.96 -20.67
CA ILE A 229 3.26 11.74 -19.44
C ILE A 229 3.58 13.20 -19.81
N GLN A 230 2.92 14.14 -19.14
CA GLN A 230 3.26 15.55 -19.27
C GLN A 230 4.53 15.83 -18.43
N VAL A 231 5.62 16.12 -19.10
CA VAL A 231 6.93 16.25 -18.45
C VAL A 231 7.46 17.67 -18.63
N LYS A 232 7.96 18.25 -17.55
CA LYS A 232 8.69 19.51 -17.55
C LYS A 232 9.99 19.39 -16.76
N MET A 233 10.91 20.30 -17.01
CA MET A 233 12.18 20.41 -16.30
C MET A 233 12.26 21.77 -15.60
N LEU A 234 12.72 21.78 -14.34
CA LEU A 234 12.98 22.96 -13.57
C LEU A 234 14.48 23.09 -13.31
N GLU A 235 15.07 24.15 -13.81
CA GLU A 235 16.47 24.51 -13.59
C GLU A 235 16.65 25.31 -12.30
N PRO A 236 17.83 25.26 -11.66
CA PRO A 236 18.11 26.01 -10.44
C PRO A 236 17.87 27.51 -10.58
N ALA A 237 18.26 28.10 -11.72
CA ALA A 237 18.08 29.52 -11.99
C ALA A 237 16.60 29.92 -12.06
N ALA A 238 15.76 29.11 -12.72
CA ALA A 238 14.33 29.35 -12.82
C ALA A 238 13.65 29.22 -11.44
N ALA A 239 14.07 28.26 -10.61
CA ALA A 239 13.58 28.11 -9.25
C ALA A 239 13.88 29.35 -8.39
N VAL A 240 15.11 29.93 -8.49
CA VAL A 240 15.50 31.15 -7.77
C VAL A 240 14.66 32.32 -8.23
N VAL A 241 14.49 32.52 -9.55
CA VAL A 241 13.67 33.60 -10.12
C VAL A 241 12.21 33.50 -9.66
N ALA A 242 11.68 32.30 -9.58
CA ALA A 242 10.32 32.06 -9.09
C ALA A 242 10.19 32.18 -7.55
N GLY A 243 11.28 32.48 -6.84
CA GLY A 243 11.28 32.57 -5.37
C GLY A 243 11.02 31.25 -4.65
N ILE A 244 11.29 30.14 -5.31
CA ILE A 244 11.06 28.79 -4.77
C ILE A 244 12.15 28.48 -3.76
N ARG A 245 11.74 28.16 -2.52
CA ARG A 245 12.68 27.77 -1.47
C ARG A 245 13.15 26.32 -1.70
N ARG A 246 14.42 26.02 -1.37
CA ARG A 246 14.95 24.64 -1.42
C ARG A 246 14.10 23.65 -0.62
N SER A 247 13.51 24.07 0.49
CA SER A 247 12.62 23.25 1.31
C SER A 247 11.31 22.85 0.61
N ALA A 248 10.93 23.51 -0.49
CA ALA A 248 9.79 23.14 -1.33
C ALA A 248 10.17 22.18 -2.45
N MET A 249 11.48 22.00 -2.71
CA MET A 249 12.02 21.09 -3.72
C MET A 249 12.20 19.71 -3.08
N LEU A 250 11.10 19.03 -2.82
CA LEU A 250 11.08 17.69 -2.27
C LEU A 250 10.81 16.68 -3.38
N ASP A 251 11.22 15.45 -3.18
CA ASP A 251 10.84 14.32 -4.02
C ASP A 251 9.55 13.72 -3.49
N PHE A 252 8.46 13.93 -4.20
CA PHE A 252 7.15 13.45 -3.81
C PHE A 252 6.25 13.17 -5.01
N ILE A 253 5.26 12.32 -4.79
CA ILE A 253 4.21 12.00 -5.74
C ILE A 253 2.87 12.14 -5.05
N VAL A 254 1.95 12.93 -5.62
CA VAL A 254 0.58 13.04 -5.14
C VAL A 254 -0.34 12.22 -6.04
N PHE A 255 -1.04 11.26 -5.45
CA PHE A 255 -2.02 10.40 -6.10
C PHE A 255 -3.42 10.89 -5.79
N ASP A 256 -4.20 11.19 -6.82
CA ASP A 256 -5.61 11.65 -6.79
C ASP A 256 -5.88 12.88 -5.88
N GLY A 257 -4.84 13.54 -5.42
CA GLY A 257 -4.95 14.61 -4.43
C GLY A 257 -5.27 14.11 -3.01
N GLU A 258 -5.14 12.82 -2.74
CA GLU A 258 -5.53 12.16 -1.48
C GLU A 258 -4.36 11.57 -0.70
N ILE A 259 -3.30 11.16 -1.38
CA ILE A 259 -2.10 10.56 -0.77
C ILE A 259 -0.86 11.20 -1.37
N SER A 260 0.09 11.58 -0.52
CA SER A 260 1.44 11.94 -0.96
C SER A 260 2.44 10.86 -0.55
N TYR A 261 3.13 10.31 -1.54
CA TYR A 261 4.29 9.43 -1.35
C TYR A 261 5.54 10.29 -1.41
N GLU A 262 6.31 10.31 -0.33
CA GLU A 262 7.47 11.19 -0.17
C GLU A 262 8.72 10.37 0.13
N MET A 263 9.81 10.68 -0.59
CA MET A 263 11.11 10.08 -0.38
C MET A 263 12.07 11.07 0.25
N THR A 264 12.81 10.59 1.25
CA THR A 264 13.87 11.37 1.89
C THR A 264 15.20 10.69 1.59
N PRO A 265 16.06 11.31 0.75
CA PRO A 265 17.39 10.78 0.50
C PRO A 265 18.30 10.99 1.71
N ALA A 266 19.28 10.11 1.86
CA ALA A 266 20.40 10.32 2.79
C ALA A 266 21.18 11.58 2.41
N SER A 267 21.73 12.25 3.40
CA SER A 267 22.77 13.24 3.15
C SER A 267 23.96 12.53 2.50
N ARG A 268 24.37 12.97 1.30
CA ARG A 268 25.57 12.43 0.65
C ARG A 268 26.78 12.69 1.55
N LEU A 269 27.51 11.63 1.90
CA LEU A 269 28.79 11.76 2.60
C LEU A 269 29.93 12.06 1.63
N SER A 270 29.78 11.69 0.35
CA SER A 270 30.71 12.02 -0.74
C SER A 270 29.89 12.29 -2.03
N GLU A 271 30.48 13.06 -2.97
CA GLU A 271 29.87 13.31 -4.28
C GLU A 271 29.80 12.03 -5.15
N ASP A 272 30.59 11.01 -4.81
CA ASP A 272 30.73 9.77 -5.56
C ASP A 272 29.73 8.67 -5.14
N GLU A 273 28.92 8.89 -4.10
CA GLU A 273 27.96 7.88 -3.61
C GLU A 273 26.57 8.10 -4.21
N GLN A 274 25.94 6.99 -4.64
CA GLN A 274 24.52 7.02 -4.99
C GLN A 274 23.70 7.39 -3.75
N PRO A 275 22.72 8.28 -3.88
CA PRO A 275 21.85 8.63 -2.76
C PRO A 275 21.02 7.41 -2.35
N THR A 276 21.10 7.05 -1.09
CA THR A 276 20.26 6.01 -0.50
C THR A 276 18.99 6.66 0.03
N ILE A 277 17.83 6.10 -0.26
CA ILE A 277 16.57 6.53 0.36
C ILE A 277 16.58 6.07 1.82
N VAL A 278 16.50 7.02 2.74
CA VAL A 278 16.52 6.74 4.19
C VAL A 278 15.12 6.44 4.71
N HIS A 279 14.14 7.16 4.20
CA HIS A 279 12.75 7.03 4.60
C HIS A 279 11.81 7.24 3.43
N THR A 280 10.79 6.39 3.37
CA THR A 280 9.60 6.58 2.59
C THR A 280 8.44 6.95 3.51
N ARG A 281 7.63 7.92 3.13
CA ARG A 281 6.48 8.37 3.89
C ARG A 281 5.24 8.41 3.01
N LEU A 282 4.14 7.88 3.55
CA LEU A 282 2.80 8.14 3.03
C LEU A 282 2.14 9.20 3.91
N VAL A 283 1.84 10.33 3.32
CA VAL A 283 1.15 11.45 3.98
C VAL A 283 -0.31 11.41 3.56
N LEU A 284 -1.21 11.26 4.54
CA LEU A 284 -2.66 11.25 4.34
C LEU A 284 -3.33 12.50 4.95
N GLN A 285 -2.60 13.31 5.70
CA GLN A 285 -3.12 14.52 6.33
C GLN A 285 -3.47 15.55 5.26
N GLU A 286 -4.74 15.91 5.17
CA GLU A 286 -5.32 16.76 4.11
C GLU A 286 -4.59 18.11 3.94
N GLU A 287 -4.19 18.74 5.05
CA GLU A 287 -3.49 20.03 5.00
C GLU A 287 -2.11 19.91 4.36
N GLN A 288 -1.36 18.84 4.70
CA GLN A 288 -0.05 18.56 4.10
C GLN A 288 -0.19 18.22 2.62
N ILE A 289 -1.19 17.43 2.24
CA ILE A 289 -1.46 17.10 0.83
C ILE A 289 -1.79 18.38 0.05
N ARG A 290 -2.64 19.25 0.58
CA ARG A 290 -2.94 20.54 -0.06
C ARG A 290 -1.67 21.40 -0.21
N GLU A 291 -0.77 21.35 0.75
CA GLU A 291 0.53 22.02 0.64
C GLU A 291 1.37 21.42 -0.50
N ARG A 292 1.44 20.09 -0.63
CA ARG A 292 2.17 19.44 -1.74
C ARG A 292 1.56 19.80 -3.10
N ILE A 293 0.24 19.82 -3.21
CA ILE A 293 -0.45 20.24 -4.44
C ILE A 293 -0.10 21.70 -4.79
N ARG A 294 -0.13 22.60 -3.82
CA ARG A 294 0.28 24.01 -4.04
C ARG A 294 1.73 24.08 -4.50
N ASN A 295 2.63 23.39 -3.80
CA ASN A 295 4.05 23.35 -4.12
C ASN A 295 4.28 22.80 -5.54
N PHE A 296 3.63 21.67 -5.88
CA PHE A 296 3.71 21.11 -7.23
C PHE A 296 3.27 22.11 -8.30
N ASN A 297 2.15 22.79 -8.10
CA ASN A 297 1.64 23.75 -9.09
C ASN A 297 2.59 24.96 -9.28
N VAL A 298 3.25 25.42 -8.22
CA VAL A 298 4.28 26.47 -8.32
C VAL A 298 5.48 25.96 -9.10
N LEU A 299 5.97 24.75 -8.80
CA LEU A 299 7.08 24.12 -9.53
C LEU A 299 6.71 23.91 -11.01
N TRP A 300 5.49 23.42 -11.28
CA TRP A 300 4.99 23.18 -12.62
C TRP A 300 4.90 24.47 -13.46
N ALA A 301 4.47 25.57 -12.86
CA ALA A 301 4.39 26.87 -13.52
C ALA A 301 5.75 27.46 -13.85
N ALA A 302 6.76 27.23 -13.00
CA ALA A 302 8.13 27.69 -13.18
C ALA A 302 8.96 26.80 -14.13
N ALA A 303 8.55 25.54 -14.29
CA ALA A 303 9.23 24.55 -15.10
C ALA A 303 8.92 24.74 -16.61
N ARG A 304 9.86 24.40 -17.48
CA ARG A 304 9.73 24.45 -18.93
C ARG A 304 9.75 23.08 -19.57
N GLU A 305 9.19 22.93 -20.75
CA GLU A 305 9.40 21.76 -21.58
C GLU A 305 10.76 21.83 -22.29
N ILE A 306 11.34 20.66 -22.54
CA ILE A 306 12.54 20.56 -23.41
C ILE A 306 12.05 20.41 -24.83
N ASP A 307 12.45 21.35 -25.71
CA ASP A 307 12.14 21.32 -27.13
C ASP A 307 12.97 20.24 -27.83
N SER A 308 12.30 19.22 -28.36
CA SER A 308 12.92 18.14 -29.16
C SER A 308 13.40 18.60 -30.56
N ARG A 309 13.38 19.89 -30.85
CA ARG A 309 13.75 20.45 -32.18
C ARG A 309 15.24 20.73 -32.37
N SER A 310 16.03 20.76 -31.31
CA SER A 310 17.47 21.11 -31.41
C SER A 310 18.35 20.02 -32.07
N GLU A 311 17.86 18.81 -32.22
CA GLU A 311 18.69 17.70 -32.75
C GLU A 311 18.66 17.54 -34.29
N ARG A 312 17.86 18.32 -35.04
CA ARG A 312 17.78 18.17 -36.52
C ARG A 312 18.66 19.12 -37.30
N ASP A 313 19.29 20.07 -36.70
CA ASP A 313 20.13 21.08 -37.42
C ASP A 313 21.64 20.80 -37.35
N GLY A 314 22.06 19.66 -36.88
CA GLY A 314 23.42 19.15 -36.99
C GLY A 314 23.75 18.60 -38.38
N THR A 315 23.24 19.22 -39.44
CA THR A 315 23.65 18.86 -40.81
C THR A 315 25.08 19.37 -41.08
N ALA A 316 25.97 18.45 -41.28
CA ALA A 316 27.40 18.64 -41.57
C ALA A 316 27.68 19.78 -42.59
N PRO A 317 28.72 20.62 -42.39
CA PRO A 317 29.22 21.45 -43.44
C PRO A 317 29.88 20.56 -44.51
N GLY A 318 29.27 20.60 -45.68
CA GLY A 318 29.76 19.87 -46.87
C GLY A 318 31.21 20.26 -47.18
N HIS A 319 32.03 19.24 -47.33
CA HIS A 319 33.25 19.31 -48.07
C HIS A 319 32.92 19.77 -49.51
N ARG A 320 33.35 20.98 -49.84
CA ARG A 320 33.61 21.34 -51.23
C ARG A 320 35.11 21.31 -51.45
N ALA A 321 35.45 20.64 -52.52
CA ALA A 321 36.75 20.44 -53.12
C ALA A 321 37.59 21.70 -53.32
#